data_8f36e65b4d2e1448ac8c064b1c6b5708
#
_entry.id   8f36e65b4d2e1448ac8c064b1c6b5708
#
_cell.length_a   1.000
_cell.length_b   1.000
_cell.length_c   1.000
_cell.angle_alpha   90.00
_cell.angle_beta   90.00
_cell.angle_gamma   90.00
#
_symmetry.space_group_name_H-M   'P 1'
#
loop_
_entity.id
_entity.type
_entity.pdbx_description
1 polymer ?
#
loop_
_entity_poly.entity_id
_entity_poly.type
_entity_poly.pdbx_seq_one_letter_code
_entity_poly.pdbx_strand_id
1 'polypeptide(L)'
;MKNDIAFSTPFHAYVYSFRHKEYLPLHPILKRIYTVVEEKKNIEEDEELKCYPKEQILHYLQKYKFLKENEFIGEKVKTEFGEITETMVRREVENLTVLTFEVTERCNLRCRYCAFGDLYYGYDERKGENLDFPKAKQILDFLFGIWEKIPHLSVARTLTVGFYGGEPLMNMDLIKQIVSYIDEHKPEGMKFAYNMTTNAMLLRVYQDFLVEHKFHLLVSLDGTEADDCHRVTVNGKSSFAQVFEQIKNLQFCYPEYFKKYVSFNSVIHSESNIERIVDFFRAEFDKQTSLSELNNSSI
;
A
#
# COMPACT_ATOMS: atom_id res chain seq x y z
N MET A 1 11.59 24.25 5.75
CA MET A 1 10.27 23.63 5.36
C MET A 1 9.51 23.35 6.63
N LYS A 2 8.18 23.58 6.63
CA LYS A 2 7.36 23.22 7.79
C LYS A 2 7.24 21.70 7.94
N ASN A 3 7.05 21.25 9.17
CA ASN A 3 6.85 19.84 9.50
C ASN A 3 5.36 19.47 9.54
N ASP A 4 4.50 20.43 9.28
CA ASP A 4 3.05 20.30 9.44
C ASP A 4 2.28 21.19 8.47
N ILE A 5 1.01 20.85 8.28
CA ILE A 5 0.03 21.66 7.55
C ILE A 5 -1.30 21.67 8.31
N ALA A 6 -1.81 22.85 8.60
CA ALA A 6 -3.15 23.01 9.16
C ALA A 6 -4.19 23.22 8.04
N PHE A 7 -5.32 22.54 8.15
CA PHE A 7 -6.43 22.66 7.20
C PHE A 7 -7.77 22.51 7.92
N SER A 8 -8.85 22.86 7.23
CA SER A 8 -10.20 22.74 7.78
C SER A 8 -11.12 22.06 6.79
N THR A 9 -12.00 21.22 7.30
CA THR A 9 -13.18 20.73 6.62
C THR A 9 -14.39 21.63 6.99
N PRO A 10 -15.57 21.46 6.40
CA PRO A 10 -16.78 22.17 6.83
C PRO A 10 -17.13 21.96 8.31
N PHE A 11 -16.67 20.89 8.94
CA PHE A 11 -17.06 20.51 10.30
C PHE A 11 -15.95 20.69 11.33
N HIS A 12 -14.67 20.47 10.96
CA HIS A 12 -13.56 20.45 11.91
C HIS A 12 -12.28 21.02 11.30
N ALA A 13 -11.37 21.44 12.19
CA ALA A 13 -10.02 21.83 11.82
C ALA A 13 -9.02 20.73 12.26
N TYR A 14 -7.96 20.55 11.49
CA TYR A 14 -6.93 19.57 11.70
C TYR A 14 -5.55 20.13 11.45
N VAL A 15 -4.53 19.50 12.04
CA VAL A 15 -3.15 19.64 11.62
C VAL A 15 -2.63 18.24 11.24
N TYR A 16 -1.97 18.14 10.09
CA TYR A 16 -1.25 16.96 9.66
C TYR A 16 0.23 17.14 9.93
N SER A 17 0.83 16.18 10.65
CA SER A 17 2.26 16.14 10.91
C SER A 17 2.96 15.26 9.86
N PHE A 18 3.87 15.85 9.07
CA PHE A 18 4.66 15.11 8.09
C PHE A 18 5.66 14.14 8.75
N ARG A 19 6.10 14.45 9.97
CA ARG A 19 7.02 13.60 10.72
C ARG A 19 6.35 12.35 11.24
N HIS A 20 5.20 12.54 11.92
CA HIS A 20 4.45 11.44 12.55
C HIS A 20 3.49 10.75 11.60
N LYS A 21 3.23 11.36 10.42
CA LYS A 21 2.24 10.88 9.43
C LYS A 21 0.84 10.70 10.02
N GLU A 22 0.46 11.61 10.92
CA GLU A 22 -0.79 11.55 11.68
C GLU A 22 -1.57 12.86 11.59
N TYR A 23 -2.89 12.75 11.73
CA TYR A 23 -3.82 13.88 11.81
C TYR A 23 -4.23 14.11 13.25
N LEU A 24 -4.14 15.35 13.69
CA LEU A 24 -4.65 15.78 15.00
C LEU A 24 -5.81 16.75 14.81
N PRO A 25 -6.97 16.49 15.43
CA PRO A 25 -8.06 17.47 15.45
C PRO A 25 -7.66 18.70 16.28
N LEU A 26 -7.91 19.88 15.74
CA LEU A 26 -7.65 21.14 16.40
C LEU A 26 -8.93 21.68 17.04
N HIS A 27 -8.91 21.82 18.38
CA HIS A 27 -9.91 22.61 19.05
C HIS A 27 -9.85 24.08 18.55
N PRO A 28 -10.96 24.85 18.47
CA PRO A 28 -10.95 26.23 17.98
C PRO A 28 -9.88 27.12 18.60
N ILE A 29 -9.71 27.06 19.92
CA ILE A 29 -8.66 27.82 20.62
C ILE A 29 -7.26 27.39 20.17
N LEU A 30 -7.00 26.09 20.04
CA LEU A 30 -5.69 25.58 19.59
C LEU A 30 -5.41 25.98 18.16
N LYS A 31 -6.44 25.93 17.29
CA LYS A 31 -6.35 26.41 15.90
C LYS A 31 -5.96 27.90 15.86
N ARG A 32 -6.63 28.71 16.69
CA ARG A 32 -6.33 30.16 16.74
C ARG A 32 -4.91 30.41 17.23
N ILE A 33 -4.49 29.76 18.31
CA ILE A 33 -3.12 29.84 18.82
C ILE A 33 -2.12 29.47 17.72
N TYR A 34 -2.35 28.34 17.02
CA TYR A 34 -1.50 27.93 15.91
C TYR A 34 -1.41 29.03 14.84
N THR A 35 -2.54 29.61 14.41
CA THR A 35 -2.55 30.66 13.40
C THR A 35 -1.81 31.93 13.85
N VAL A 36 -2.06 32.38 15.09
CA VAL A 36 -1.42 33.61 15.64
C VAL A 36 0.09 33.45 15.73
N VAL A 37 0.56 32.26 16.16
CA VAL A 37 2.01 31.98 16.24
C VAL A 37 2.64 31.90 14.85
N GLU A 38 1.95 31.31 13.88
CA GLU A 38 2.40 31.25 12.49
C GLU A 38 2.51 32.63 11.84
N GLU A 39 1.56 33.51 12.16
CA GLU A 39 1.55 34.92 11.73
C GLU A 39 2.55 35.78 12.52
N LYS A 40 3.27 35.21 13.49
CA LYS A 40 4.21 35.91 14.39
C LYS A 40 3.57 37.08 15.16
N LYS A 41 2.28 36.93 15.47
CA LYS A 41 1.50 37.93 16.25
C LYS A 41 1.56 37.62 17.74
N ASN A 42 1.19 38.63 18.56
CA ASN A 42 1.14 38.47 20.01
C ASN A 42 -0.19 37.81 20.41
N ILE A 43 -0.12 36.71 21.11
CA ILE A 43 -1.29 35.94 21.59
C ILE A 43 -2.13 36.76 22.56
N GLU A 44 -1.52 37.59 23.40
CA GLU A 44 -2.23 38.41 24.40
C GLU A 44 -3.04 39.53 23.77
N GLU A 45 -2.69 39.94 22.57
CA GLU A 45 -3.37 41.03 21.82
C GLU A 45 -4.45 40.51 20.87
N ASP A 46 -4.59 39.20 20.74
CA ASP A 46 -5.53 38.62 19.80
C ASP A 46 -6.98 38.71 20.27
N GLU A 47 -7.81 39.43 19.52
CA GLU A 47 -9.20 39.72 19.90
C GLU A 47 -10.08 38.46 19.94
N GLU A 48 -9.82 37.50 19.09
CA GLU A 48 -10.59 36.26 19.06
C GLU A 48 -10.24 35.36 20.27
N LEU A 49 -9.00 35.31 20.70
CA LEU A 49 -8.59 34.58 21.91
C LEU A 49 -9.12 35.24 23.18
N LYS A 50 -9.26 36.55 23.22
CA LYS A 50 -9.86 37.29 24.38
C LYS A 50 -11.30 36.88 24.66
N CYS A 51 -12.02 36.31 23.70
CA CYS A 51 -13.37 35.81 23.91
C CYS A 51 -13.44 34.53 24.75
N TYR A 52 -12.29 33.87 25.01
CA TYR A 52 -12.23 32.62 25.78
C TYR A 52 -11.72 32.87 27.22
N PRO A 53 -12.12 32.01 28.19
CA PRO A 53 -11.57 32.03 29.53
C PRO A 53 -10.06 31.86 29.55
N LYS A 54 -9.36 32.66 30.36
CA LYS A 54 -7.89 32.62 30.47
C LYS A 54 -7.34 31.23 30.79
N GLU A 55 -8.02 30.46 31.60
CA GLU A 55 -7.63 29.07 31.95
C GLU A 55 -7.64 28.14 30.74
N GLN A 56 -8.63 28.29 29.85
CA GLN A 56 -8.70 27.52 28.62
C GLN A 56 -7.58 27.89 27.67
N ILE A 57 -7.29 29.18 27.54
CA ILE A 57 -6.18 29.66 26.69
C ILE A 57 -4.86 29.07 27.21
N LEU A 58 -4.61 29.11 28.51
CA LEU A 58 -3.41 28.54 29.13
C LEU A 58 -3.31 27.02 28.88
N HIS A 59 -4.40 26.30 29.01
CA HIS A 59 -4.45 24.86 28.74
C HIS A 59 -4.05 24.55 27.26
N TYR A 60 -4.62 25.28 26.30
CA TYR A 60 -4.30 25.04 24.90
C TYR A 60 -2.92 25.58 24.49
N LEU A 61 -2.39 26.60 25.18
CA LEU A 61 -0.99 27.00 25.05
C LEU A 61 -0.01 25.92 25.51
N GLN A 62 -0.32 25.21 26.60
CA GLN A 62 0.45 24.08 27.04
C GLN A 62 0.41 22.93 26.01
N LYS A 63 -0.78 22.65 25.45
CA LYS A 63 -0.92 21.68 24.35
C LYS A 63 -0.12 22.08 23.13
N TYR A 64 -0.16 23.35 22.72
CA TYR A 64 0.63 23.85 21.60
C TYR A 64 2.15 23.65 21.83
N LYS A 65 2.64 23.99 23.04
CA LYS A 65 4.03 23.77 23.43
C LYS A 65 4.40 22.30 23.37
N PHE A 66 3.57 21.43 23.93
CA PHE A 66 3.76 19.98 23.88
C PHE A 66 3.85 19.46 22.42
N LEU A 67 2.95 19.88 21.55
CA LEU A 67 2.99 19.48 20.15
C LEU A 67 4.27 19.96 19.45
N LYS A 68 4.76 21.16 19.80
CA LYS A 68 5.99 21.70 19.25
C LYS A 68 7.24 20.99 19.77
N GLU A 69 7.30 20.72 21.08
CA GLU A 69 8.40 20.00 21.74
C GLU A 69 8.53 18.54 21.26
N ASN A 70 7.40 17.92 20.93
CA ASN A 70 7.37 16.58 20.37
C ASN A 70 7.38 16.58 18.83
N GLU A 71 7.72 17.70 18.22
CA GLU A 71 7.91 17.85 16.77
C GLU A 71 6.68 17.47 15.91
N PHE A 72 5.48 17.52 16.49
CA PHE A 72 4.23 17.37 15.75
C PHE A 72 3.97 18.57 14.84
N ILE A 73 4.32 19.77 15.31
CA ILE A 73 4.18 21.04 14.62
C ILE A 73 5.48 21.84 14.68
N GLY A 74 5.70 22.74 13.72
CA GLY A 74 6.82 23.66 13.69
C GLY A 74 7.77 23.44 12.51
N GLU A 75 9.00 23.91 12.63
CA GLU A 75 9.98 23.79 11.56
C GLU A 75 10.51 22.37 11.45
N LYS A 76 10.75 21.93 10.21
CA LYS A 76 11.40 20.67 9.94
C LYS A 76 12.80 20.70 10.52
N VAL A 77 13.05 19.91 11.55
CA VAL A 77 14.41 19.65 11.99
C VAL A 77 15.16 19.07 10.78
N LYS A 78 16.28 19.65 10.40
CA LYS A 78 17.17 19.03 9.40
C LYS A 78 17.57 17.68 9.96
N THR A 79 16.91 16.63 9.52
CA THR A 79 17.42 15.28 9.69
C THR A 79 18.66 15.21 8.81
N GLU A 80 19.82 15.29 9.38
CA GLU A 80 21.03 14.85 8.71
C GLU A 80 20.86 13.35 8.54
N PHE A 81 20.57 12.94 7.32
CA PHE A 81 20.63 11.53 6.97
C PHE A 81 22.10 11.15 7.07
N GLY A 82 22.45 10.33 8.05
CA GLY A 82 23.80 9.76 8.15
C GLY A 82 24.12 9.00 6.85
N GLU A 83 25.40 8.83 6.57
CA GLU A 83 25.85 7.98 5.45
C GLU A 83 25.24 6.58 5.60
N ILE A 84 24.70 6.07 4.49
CA ILE A 84 24.27 4.68 4.40
C ILE A 84 25.54 3.82 4.42
N THR A 85 25.80 3.16 5.54
CA THR A 85 26.96 2.29 5.69
C THR A 85 26.64 0.86 5.24
N GLU A 86 27.67 0.12 4.84
CA GLU A 86 27.55 -1.31 4.54
C GLU A 86 26.91 -2.10 5.69
N THR A 87 27.27 -1.77 6.92
CA THR A 87 26.70 -2.40 8.13
C THR A 87 25.19 -2.17 8.23
N MET A 88 24.71 -0.96 7.90
CA MET A 88 23.28 -0.66 7.91
C MET A 88 22.55 -1.46 6.82
N VAL A 89 23.09 -1.45 5.60
CA VAL A 89 22.49 -2.23 4.49
C VAL A 89 22.44 -3.71 4.84
N ARG A 90 23.53 -4.26 5.35
CA ARG A 90 23.60 -5.66 5.77
C ARG A 90 22.56 -6.00 6.82
N ARG A 91 22.41 -5.15 7.84
CA ARG A 91 21.40 -5.31 8.89
C ARG A 91 19.97 -5.31 8.33
N GLU A 92 19.66 -4.43 7.38
CA GLU A 92 18.33 -4.39 6.75
C GLU A 92 18.07 -5.65 5.90
N VAL A 93 19.06 -6.12 5.16
CA VAL A 93 18.95 -7.38 4.40
C VAL A 93 18.82 -8.59 5.33
N GLU A 94 19.58 -8.63 6.42
CA GLU A 94 19.44 -9.66 7.46
C GLU A 94 18.03 -9.67 8.08
N ASN A 95 17.37 -8.51 8.19
CA ASN A 95 16.04 -8.33 8.77
C ASN A 95 14.92 -8.19 7.73
N LEU A 96 15.16 -8.54 6.48
CA LEU A 96 14.16 -8.44 5.42
C LEU A 96 12.91 -9.26 5.76
N THR A 97 11.75 -8.63 5.66
CA THR A 97 10.44 -9.26 5.92
C THR A 97 9.59 -9.43 4.67
N VAL A 98 9.90 -8.69 3.62
CA VAL A 98 9.19 -8.73 2.33
C VAL A 98 10.20 -8.71 1.19
N LEU A 99 10.05 -9.63 0.24
CA LEU A 99 10.75 -9.64 -1.04
C LEU A 99 9.72 -9.69 -2.15
N THR A 100 9.68 -8.69 -3.02
CA THR A 100 8.74 -8.68 -4.14
C THR A 100 9.47 -8.87 -5.46
N PHE A 101 9.03 -9.84 -6.26
CA PHE A 101 9.46 -10.04 -7.63
C PHE A 101 8.46 -9.40 -8.59
N GLU A 102 8.92 -8.48 -9.41
CA GLU A 102 8.20 -8.08 -10.61
C GLU A 102 8.47 -9.12 -11.69
N VAL A 103 7.52 -10.05 -11.84
CA VAL A 103 7.74 -11.25 -12.67
C VAL A 103 7.54 -11.02 -14.16
N THR A 104 6.78 -9.98 -14.52
CA THR A 104 6.52 -9.62 -15.92
C THR A 104 6.04 -8.16 -16.04
N GLU A 105 6.44 -7.50 -17.10
CA GLU A 105 5.89 -6.20 -17.51
C GLU A 105 4.57 -6.35 -18.29
N ARG A 106 4.25 -7.56 -18.76
CA ARG A 106 3.05 -7.82 -19.57
C ARG A 106 1.79 -7.80 -18.73
N CYS A 107 0.71 -7.27 -19.32
CA CYS A 107 -0.63 -7.34 -18.76
C CYS A 107 -1.64 -7.68 -19.85
N ASN A 108 -2.64 -8.49 -19.51
CA ASN A 108 -3.77 -8.82 -20.37
C ASN A 108 -4.91 -7.79 -20.29
N LEU A 109 -4.78 -6.78 -19.43
CA LEU A 109 -5.65 -5.61 -19.37
C LEU A 109 -4.88 -4.35 -19.79
N ARG A 110 -5.66 -3.30 -20.11
CA ARG A 110 -5.19 -1.95 -20.41
C ARG A 110 -6.02 -0.94 -19.62
N CYS A 111 -5.94 -1.03 -18.30
CA CYS A 111 -6.67 -0.14 -17.40
C CYS A 111 -6.30 1.32 -17.69
N ARG A 112 -7.31 2.20 -17.84
CA ARG A 112 -7.11 3.59 -18.25
C ARG A 112 -6.32 4.42 -17.25
N TYR A 113 -6.28 4.00 -16.00
CA TYR A 113 -5.54 4.67 -14.91
C TYR A 113 -4.23 3.95 -14.53
N CYS A 114 -3.82 2.95 -15.28
CA CYS A 114 -2.62 2.18 -14.94
C CYS A 114 -1.39 3.07 -14.95
N ALA A 115 -0.59 3.03 -13.86
CA ALA A 115 0.66 3.79 -13.77
C ALA A 115 1.69 3.41 -14.84
N PHE A 116 1.52 2.24 -15.46
CA PHE A 116 2.32 1.74 -16.58
C PHE A 116 1.60 1.86 -17.93
N GLY A 117 0.54 2.64 -17.97
CA GLY A 117 -0.29 2.85 -19.17
C GLY A 117 0.03 4.13 -19.89
N ASP A 118 -0.80 4.43 -20.91
CA ASP A 118 -0.60 5.53 -21.86
C ASP A 118 -0.67 6.94 -21.23
N LEU A 119 -1.09 7.08 -19.96
CA LEU A 119 -1.18 8.36 -19.26
C LEU A 119 0.14 8.83 -18.65
N TYR A 120 1.15 7.97 -18.57
CA TYR A 120 2.42 8.25 -17.88
C TYR A 120 3.61 8.16 -18.85
N TYR A 121 3.73 9.16 -19.72
CA TYR A 121 4.85 9.25 -20.66
C TYR A 121 6.17 9.54 -19.93
N GLY A 122 7.23 8.82 -20.32
CA GLY A 122 8.60 9.08 -19.86
C GLY A 122 8.89 8.64 -18.43
N TYR A 123 7.97 7.91 -17.78
CA TYR A 123 8.17 7.40 -16.42
C TYR A 123 8.70 5.96 -16.41
N ASP A 124 8.05 5.05 -17.12
CA ASP A 124 8.46 3.65 -17.25
C ASP A 124 7.99 3.12 -18.63
N GLU A 125 8.94 2.99 -19.53
CA GLU A 125 8.66 2.46 -20.86
C GLU A 125 8.73 0.93 -20.83
N ARG A 126 7.59 0.31 -20.53
CA ARG A 126 7.47 -1.14 -20.49
C ARG A 126 7.72 -1.78 -21.85
N LYS A 127 8.68 -2.69 -21.89
CA LYS A 127 9.07 -3.42 -23.10
C LYS A 127 8.37 -4.77 -23.24
N GLY A 128 7.58 -5.15 -22.23
CA GLY A 128 6.92 -6.45 -22.17
C GLY A 128 7.88 -7.58 -21.82
N GLU A 129 8.93 -7.27 -21.05
CA GLU A 129 9.93 -8.23 -20.61
C GLU A 129 9.38 -9.13 -19.49
N ASN A 130 9.98 -10.29 -19.35
CA ASN A 130 9.75 -11.20 -18.25
C ASN A 130 11.04 -11.33 -17.43
N LEU A 131 10.89 -11.39 -16.10
CA LEU A 131 11.97 -11.85 -15.25
C LEU A 131 12.25 -13.33 -15.55
N ASP A 132 13.51 -13.71 -15.66
CA ASP A 132 13.93 -15.09 -15.83
C ASP A 132 14.28 -15.76 -14.49
N PHE A 133 14.18 -17.10 -14.45
CA PHE A 133 14.48 -17.84 -13.23
C PHE A 133 15.94 -17.72 -12.78
N PRO A 134 16.98 -17.73 -13.65
CA PRO A 134 18.36 -17.53 -13.22
C PRO A 134 18.58 -16.27 -12.39
N LYS A 135 17.95 -15.13 -12.76
CA LYS A 135 18.05 -13.89 -11.99
C LYS A 135 17.32 -13.98 -10.65
N ALA A 136 16.10 -14.54 -10.64
CA ALA A 136 15.35 -14.75 -9.40
C ALA A 136 16.11 -15.68 -8.45
N LYS A 137 16.68 -16.76 -8.97
CA LYS A 137 17.52 -17.69 -8.22
C LYS A 137 18.75 -17.02 -7.62
N GLN A 138 19.45 -16.20 -8.38
CA GLN A 138 20.62 -15.45 -7.89
C GLN A 138 20.29 -14.57 -6.69
N ILE A 139 19.13 -13.91 -6.71
CA ILE A 139 18.65 -13.10 -5.58
C ILE A 139 18.38 -14.00 -4.36
N LEU A 140 17.71 -15.12 -4.56
CA LEU A 140 17.39 -16.06 -3.48
C LEU A 140 18.67 -16.67 -2.88
N ASP A 141 19.62 -17.12 -3.72
CA ASP A 141 20.91 -17.65 -3.29
C ASP A 141 21.67 -16.64 -2.43
N PHE A 142 21.70 -15.38 -2.85
CA PHE A 142 22.33 -14.30 -2.09
C PHE A 142 21.71 -14.12 -0.71
N LEU A 143 20.37 -14.06 -0.64
CA LEU A 143 19.65 -13.88 0.62
C LEU A 143 19.80 -15.12 1.52
N PHE A 144 19.67 -16.32 0.98
CA PHE A 144 19.84 -17.56 1.74
C PHE A 144 21.24 -17.68 2.32
N GLY A 145 22.28 -17.36 1.53
CA GLY A 145 23.66 -17.36 2.00
C GLY A 145 23.96 -16.32 3.10
N ILE A 146 23.19 -15.25 3.20
CA ILE A 146 23.25 -14.31 4.34
C ILE A 146 22.57 -14.93 5.56
N TRP A 147 21.33 -15.44 5.40
CA TRP A 147 20.51 -15.91 6.50
C TRP A 147 21.03 -17.22 7.13
N GLU A 148 21.69 -18.10 6.39
CA GLU A 148 22.36 -19.28 6.92
C GLU A 148 23.48 -18.96 7.90
N LYS A 149 24.09 -17.77 7.78
CA LYS A 149 25.18 -17.32 8.66
C LYS A 149 24.68 -16.65 9.93
N ILE A 150 23.38 -16.38 10.06
CA ILE A 150 22.81 -15.78 11.26
C ILE A 150 22.67 -16.90 12.31
N PRO A 151 23.28 -16.76 13.50
CA PRO A 151 23.12 -17.74 14.56
C PRO A 151 21.65 -17.99 14.87
N HIS A 152 21.29 -19.23 15.09
CA HIS A 152 19.91 -19.72 15.25
C HIS A 152 19.01 -18.73 15.99
N LEU A 153 18.05 -18.21 15.23
CA LEU A 153 17.03 -17.30 15.78
C LEU A 153 16.12 -18.13 16.68
N SER A 154 16.00 -17.74 17.93
CA SER A 154 15.09 -18.33 18.90
C SER A 154 13.61 -18.18 18.51
N VAL A 155 13.29 -17.45 17.45
CA VAL A 155 11.94 -17.22 16.90
C VAL A 155 11.95 -17.51 15.40
N ALA A 156 11.01 -18.36 14.98
CA ALA A 156 10.80 -18.64 13.55
C ALA A 156 10.51 -17.35 12.78
N ARG A 157 11.31 -17.06 11.78
CA ARG A 157 11.22 -15.89 10.93
C ARG A 157 10.33 -16.17 9.74
N THR A 158 9.46 -15.23 9.40
CA THR A 158 8.63 -15.35 8.18
C THR A 158 9.04 -14.26 7.18
N LEU A 159 9.41 -14.68 5.97
CA LEU A 159 9.56 -13.81 4.82
C LEU A 159 8.32 -13.90 3.95
N THR A 160 7.74 -12.77 3.61
CA THR A 160 6.69 -12.69 2.61
C THR A 160 7.30 -12.49 1.23
N VAL A 161 7.07 -13.44 0.32
CA VAL A 161 7.47 -13.32 -1.09
C VAL A 161 6.28 -12.84 -1.90
N GLY A 162 6.40 -11.61 -2.40
CA GLY A 162 5.39 -10.97 -3.23
C GLY A 162 5.63 -11.19 -4.71
N PHE A 163 4.56 -11.36 -5.46
CA PHE A 163 4.58 -11.42 -6.91
C PHE A 163 3.75 -10.29 -7.49
N TYR A 164 4.39 -9.48 -8.31
CA TYR A 164 3.84 -8.26 -8.90
C TYR A 164 4.25 -8.14 -10.37
N GLY A 165 3.81 -7.05 -11.02
CA GLY A 165 4.19 -6.72 -12.38
C GLY A 165 3.03 -6.10 -13.15
N GLY A 166 2.95 -6.34 -14.46
CA GLY A 166 1.76 -6.07 -15.23
C GLY A 166 0.59 -6.95 -14.71
N GLU A 167 0.62 -8.23 -15.07
CA GLU A 167 -0.24 -9.26 -14.47
C GLU A 167 0.60 -10.51 -14.14
N PRO A 168 0.83 -10.82 -12.86
CA PRO A 168 1.72 -11.90 -12.46
C PRO A 168 1.29 -13.28 -12.98
N LEU A 169 -0.01 -13.53 -13.09
CA LEU A 169 -0.54 -14.80 -13.61
C LEU A 169 -0.14 -15.07 -15.08
N MET A 170 0.39 -14.08 -15.80
CA MET A 170 0.94 -14.27 -17.15
C MET A 170 2.35 -14.89 -17.14
N ASN A 171 3.01 -14.96 -15.98
CA ASN A 171 4.32 -15.63 -15.83
C ASN A 171 4.30 -16.65 -14.69
N MET A 172 3.25 -17.47 -14.63
CA MET A 172 3.08 -18.49 -13.59
C MET A 172 4.19 -19.56 -13.59
N ASP A 173 4.81 -19.82 -14.74
CA ASP A 173 5.91 -20.79 -14.83
C ASP A 173 7.11 -20.33 -13.98
N LEU A 174 7.44 -19.04 -14.02
CA LEU A 174 8.48 -18.48 -13.15
C LEU A 174 8.05 -18.53 -11.68
N ILE A 175 6.80 -18.17 -11.36
CA ILE A 175 6.29 -18.20 -9.98
C ILE A 175 6.39 -19.62 -9.40
N LYS A 176 5.98 -20.64 -10.15
CA LYS A 176 6.11 -22.04 -9.75
C LYS A 176 7.56 -22.44 -9.50
N GLN A 177 8.48 -22.02 -10.38
CA GLN A 177 9.91 -22.30 -10.21
C GLN A 177 10.48 -21.64 -8.95
N ILE A 178 10.10 -20.39 -8.67
CA ILE A 178 10.52 -19.67 -7.45
C ILE A 178 9.99 -20.36 -6.20
N VAL A 179 8.71 -20.73 -6.17
CA VAL A 179 8.09 -21.42 -5.02
C VAL A 179 8.75 -22.78 -4.77
N SER A 180 8.94 -23.59 -5.82
CA SER A 180 9.63 -24.89 -5.72
C SER A 180 11.06 -24.73 -5.21
N TYR A 181 11.79 -23.75 -5.76
CA TYR A 181 13.16 -23.46 -5.34
C TYR A 181 13.26 -23.08 -3.86
N ILE A 182 12.34 -22.25 -3.40
CA ILE A 182 12.27 -21.86 -1.98
C ILE A 182 11.99 -23.09 -1.11
N ASP A 183 11.04 -23.93 -1.49
CA ASP A 183 10.67 -25.11 -0.70
C ASP A 183 11.82 -26.10 -0.58
N GLU A 184 12.65 -26.23 -1.62
CA GLU A 184 13.79 -27.14 -1.67
C GLU A 184 15.05 -26.60 -0.96
N HIS A 185 15.24 -25.26 -0.92
CA HIS A 185 16.51 -24.64 -0.51
C HIS A 185 16.40 -23.66 0.65
N LYS A 186 15.21 -23.45 1.20
CA LYS A 186 15.01 -22.48 2.30
C LYS A 186 15.87 -22.81 3.51
N PRO A 187 16.52 -21.80 4.12
CA PRO A 187 17.29 -21.98 5.35
C PRO A 187 16.44 -22.52 6.49
N GLU A 188 17.07 -23.34 7.35
CA GLU A 188 16.42 -23.91 8.52
C GLU A 188 15.86 -22.79 9.45
N GLY A 189 14.66 -22.98 9.98
CA GLY A 189 13.98 -21.98 10.85
C GLY A 189 13.28 -20.85 10.11
N MET A 190 13.45 -20.74 8.79
CA MET A 190 12.73 -19.76 7.97
C MET A 190 11.38 -20.28 7.51
N LYS A 191 10.36 -19.44 7.61
CA LYS A 191 9.02 -19.65 7.02
C LYS A 191 8.81 -18.69 5.86
N PHE A 192 8.09 -19.15 4.87
CA PHE A 192 7.74 -18.33 3.71
C PHE A 192 6.22 -18.22 3.59
N ALA A 193 5.76 -17.02 3.32
CA ALA A 193 4.38 -16.72 2.95
C ALA A 193 4.40 -16.11 1.56
N TYR A 194 3.36 -16.34 0.78
CA TYR A 194 3.26 -15.82 -0.59
C TYR A 194 2.12 -14.84 -0.71
N ASN A 195 2.34 -13.74 -1.42
CA ASN A 195 1.26 -12.84 -1.81
C ASN A 195 1.34 -12.47 -3.29
N MET A 196 0.23 -12.02 -3.82
CA MET A 196 0.12 -11.61 -5.22
C MET A 196 -0.96 -10.55 -5.36
N THR A 197 -0.66 -9.49 -6.11
CA THR A 197 -1.70 -8.58 -6.62
C THR A 197 -2.03 -9.00 -8.04
N THR A 198 -3.32 -9.24 -8.34
CA THR A 198 -3.76 -9.75 -9.63
C THR A 198 -5.06 -9.09 -10.11
N ASN A 199 -5.22 -8.97 -11.41
CA ASN A 199 -6.48 -8.58 -12.04
C ASN A 199 -7.48 -9.73 -12.16
N ALA A 200 -7.12 -10.93 -11.71
CA ALA A 200 -7.91 -12.14 -11.66
C ALA A 200 -8.43 -12.71 -13.01
N MET A 201 -8.06 -12.14 -14.16
CA MET A 201 -8.51 -12.64 -15.48
C MET A 201 -8.11 -14.10 -15.75
N LEU A 202 -7.00 -14.58 -15.14
CA LEU A 202 -6.47 -15.93 -15.29
C LEU A 202 -6.63 -16.78 -14.03
N LEU A 203 -7.40 -16.30 -13.05
CA LEU A 203 -7.45 -16.90 -11.71
C LEU A 203 -7.85 -18.37 -11.72
N ARG A 204 -8.89 -18.75 -12.47
CA ARG A 204 -9.39 -20.12 -12.53
C ARG A 204 -8.36 -21.12 -13.07
N VAL A 205 -7.48 -20.67 -13.95
CA VAL A 205 -6.44 -21.56 -14.54
C VAL A 205 -5.44 -22.00 -13.49
N TYR A 206 -5.16 -21.12 -12.50
CA TYR A 206 -4.09 -21.31 -11.54
C TYR A 206 -4.56 -21.41 -10.09
N GLN A 207 -5.88 -21.39 -9.84
CA GLN A 207 -6.47 -21.36 -8.49
C GLN A 207 -5.98 -22.51 -7.60
N ASP A 208 -5.86 -23.72 -8.14
CA ASP A 208 -5.47 -24.90 -7.35
C ASP A 208 -4.06 -24.74 -6.77
N PHE A 209 -3.11 -24.27 -7.59
CA PHE A 209 -1.75 -23.96 -7.14
C PHE A 209 -1.73 -22.83 -6.09
N LEU A 210 -2.49 -21.77 -6.31
CA LEU A 210 -2.57 -20.63 -5.40
C LEU A 210 -3.16 -21.03 -4.04
N VAL A 211 -4.16 -21.90 -4.05
CA VAL A 211 -4.80 -22.45 -2.84
C VAL A 211 -3.84 -23.39 -2.11
N GLU A 212 -3.19 -24.33 -2.81
CA GLU A 212 -2.24 -25.27 -2.25
C GLU A 212 -1.11 -24.58 -1.49
N HIS A 213 -0.53 -23.54 -2.10
CA HIS A 213 0.57 -22.76 -1.51
C HIS A 213 0.09 -21.58 -0.65
N LYS A 214 -1.23 -21.47 -0.38
CA LYS A 214 -1.84 -20.45 0.51
C LYS A 214 -1.45 -19.02 0.16
N PHE A 215 -1.49 -18.68 -1.13
CA PHE A 215 -1.22 -17.32 -1.56
C PHE A 215 -2.23 -16.34 -0.98
N HIS A 216 -1.75 -15.26 -0.39
CA HIS A 216 -2.59 -14.11 -0.08
C HIS A 216 -2.82 -13.31 -1.36
N LEU A 217 -4.05 -13.29 -1.83
CA LEU A 217 -4.43 -12.59 -3.05
C LEU A 217 -5.01 -11.21 -2.73
N LEU A 218 -4.44 -10.19 -3.34
CA LEU A 218 -5.05 -8.88 -3.45
C LEU A 218 -5.63 -8.74 -4.86
N VAL A 219 -6.94 -8.89 -4.96
CA VAL A 219 -7.65 -8.83 -6.23
C VAL A 219 -7.99 -7.39 -6.55
N SER A 220 -7.58 -6.94 -7.73
CA SER A 220 -7.90 -5.62 -8.24
C SER A 220 -9.28 -5.63 -8.90
N LEU A 221 -10.28 -5.07 -8.23
CA LEU A 221 -11.66 -4.91 -8.70
C LEU A 221 -12.21 -3.62 -8.10
N ASP A 222 -12.76 -2.72 -8.92
CA ASP A 222 -13.08 -1.36 -8.46
C ASP A 222 -14.49 -1.22 -7.86
N GLY A 223 -15.31 -2.26 -7.93
CA GLY A 223 -16.68 -2.28 -7.40
C GLY A 223 -17.64 -2.95 -8.34
N THR A 224 -18.82 -2.34 -8.55
CA THR A 224 -19.78 -2.79 -9.55
C THR A 224 -19.24 -2.61 -10.97
N GLU A 225 -19.90 -3.16 -11.98
CA GLU A 225 -19.52 -2.97 -13.39
C GLU A 225 -19.39 -1.49 -13.77
N ALA A 226 -20.21 -0.62 -13.20
CA ALA A 226 -20.15 0.82 -13.42
C ALA A 226 -18.90 1.45 -12.80
N ASP A 227 -18.47 0.99 -11.62
CA ASP A 227 -17.27 1.47 -10.95
C ASP A 227 -16.00 0.92 -11.62
N ASP A 228 -16.06 -0.30 -12.18
CA ASP A 228 -14.95 -1.02 -12.82
C ASP A 228 -14.72 -0.59 -14.30
N CYS A 229 -15.42 0.43 -14.79
CA CYS A 229 -15.45 0.83 -16.20
C CYS A 229 -14.10 1.23 -16.80
N HIS A 230 -13.10 1.53 -15.98
CA HIS A 230 -11.74 1.86 -16.40
C HIS A 230 -10.84 0.63 -16.55
N ARG A 231 -11.27 -0.54 -16.07
CA ARG A 231 -10.54 -1.80 -16.23
C ARG A 231 -10.99 -2.48 -17.51
N VAL A 232 -10.21 -2.27 -18.56
CA VAL A 232 -10.54 -2.74 -19.89
C VAL A 232 -9.50 -3.72 -20.41
N THR A 233 -9.94 -4.62 -21.28
CA THR A 233 -9.06 -5.51 -22.04
C THR A 233 -8.24 -4.71 -23.07
N VAL A 234 -7.23 -5.32 -23.67
CA VAL A 234 -6.42 -4.72 -24.76
C VAL A 234 -7.30 -4.21 -25.92
N ASN A 235 -8.48 -4.82 -26.11
CA ASN A 235 -9.45 -4.41 -27.15
C ASN A 235 -10.47 -3.37 -26.65
N GLY A 236 -10.28 -2.80 -25.48
CA GLY A 236 -11.14 -1.76 -24.90
C GLY A 236 -12.49 -2.26 -24.34
N LYS A 237 -12.71 -3.58 -24.24
CA LYS A 237 -13.93 -4.15 -23.64
C LYS A 237 -13.81 -4.23 -22.13
N SER A 238 -14.93 -4.09 -21.40
CA SER A 238 -14.99 -4.32 -19.96
C SER A 238 -14.42 -5.69 -19.59
N SER A 239 -13.65 -5.76 -18.51
CA SER A 239 -13.15 -7.00 -17.93
C SER A 239 -14.06 -7.54 -16.83
N PHE A 240 -15.00 -6.72 -16.34
CA PHE A 240 -15.80 -6.98 -15.13
C PHE A 240 -16.45 -8.36 -15.11
N ALA A 241 -17.25 -8.69 -16.14
CA ALA A 241 -18.01 -9.93 -16.14
C ALA A 241 -17.11 -11.18 -16.01
N GLN A 242 -15.98 -11.18 -16.73
CA GLN A 242 -15.02 -12.29 -16.68
C GLN A 242 -14.34 -12.35 -15.32
N VAL A 243 -13.85 -11.23 -14.80
CA VAL A 243 -13.17 -11.15 -13.50
C VAL A 243 -14.13 -11.57 -12.38
N PHE A 244 -15.37 -11.06 -12.40
CA PHE A 244 -16.39 -11.39 -11.41
C PHE A 244 -16.69 -12.90 -11.39
N GLU A 245 -16.85 -13.52 -12.56
CA GLU A 245 -17.07 -14.98 -12.68
C GLU A 245 -15.90 -15.78 -12.10
N GLN A 246 -14.64 -15.38 -12.39
CA GLN A 246 -13.46 -16.04 -11.86
C GLN A 246 -13.41 -15.99 -10.33
N ILE A 247 -13.72 -14.83 -9.75
CA ILE A 247 -13.74 -14.63 -8.30
C ILE A 247 -14.85 -15.46 -7.64
N LYS A 248 -16.08 -15.46 -8.22
CA LYS A 248 -17.19 -16.27 -7.73
C LYS A 248 -16.89 -17.76 -7.81
N ASN A 249 -16.19 -18.20 -8.85
CA ASN A 249 -15.75 -19.59 -8.96
C ASN A 249 -14.76 -19.95 -7.83
N LEU A 250 -13.76 -19.10 -7.55
CA LEU A 250 -12.83 -19.32 -6.43
C LEU A 250 -13.58 -19.37 -5.09
N GLN A 251 -14.52 -18.45 -4.86
CA GLN A 251 -15.35 -18.40 -3.65
C GLN A 251 -16.16 -19.68 -3.47
N PHE A 252 -16.74 -20.20 -4.56
CA PHE A 252 -17.54 -21.41 -4.54
C PHE A 252 -16.69 -22.67 -4.32
N CYS A 253 -15.58 -22.81 -5.04
CA CYS A 253 -14.73 -24.00 -4.97
C CYS A 253 -13.91 -24.07 -3.69
N TYR A 254 -13.47 -22.92 -3.15
CA TYR A 254 -12.55 -22.83 -2.02
C TYR A 254 -13.00 -21.78 -0.98
N PRO A 255 -14.17 -21.93 -0.33
CA PRO A 255 -14.76 -20.90 0.52
C PRO A 255 -13.89 -20.52 1.72
N GLU A 256 -13.24 -21.48 2.39
CA GLU A 256 -12.37 -21.23 3.53
C GLU A 256 -11.07 -20.49 3.12
N TYR A 257 -10.50 -20.87 1.97
CA TYR A 257 -9.38 -20.15 1.40
C TYR A 257 -9.77 -18.73 1.04
N PHE A 258 -10.87 -18.56 0.33
CA PHE A 258 -11.40 -17.26 -0.07
C PHE A 258 -11.59 -16.34 1.13
N LYS A 259 -12.24 -16.86 2.18
CA LYS A 259 -12.46 -16.11 3.41
C LYS A 259 -11.16 -15.63 4.05
N LYS A 260 -10.14 -16.45 4.07
CA LYS A 260 -8.90 -16.17 4.80
C LYS A 260 -7.83 -15.44 3.99
N TYR A 261 -7.72 -15.73 2.69
CA TYR A 261 -6.56 -15.36 1.89
C TYR A 261 -6.87 -14.42 0.72
N VAL A 262 -8.14 -14.08 0.48
CA VAL A 262 -8.52 -13.17 -0.60
C VAL A 262 -8.96 -11.83 -0.03
N SER A 263 -8.39 -10.77 -0.53
CA SER A 263 -8.77 -9.36 -0.27
C SER A 263 -8.87 -8.59 -1.57
N PHE A 264 -9.46 -7.40 -1.50
CA PHE A 264 -9.74 -6.57 -2.67
C PHE A 264 -9.09 -5.20 -2.54
N ASN A 265 -8.70 -4.63 -3.67
CA ASN A 265 -8.31 -3.25 -3.81
C ASN A 265 -9.11 -2.59 -4.93
N SER A 266 -9.75 -1.47 -4.60
CA SER A 266 -10.54 -0.65 -5.51
C SER A 266 -9.86 0.69 -5.73
N VAL A 267 -9.66 1.07 -6.99
CA VAL A 267 -9.17 2.41 -7.34
C VAL A 267 -10.38 3.33 -7.49
N ILE A 268 -10.39 4.41 -6.70
CA ILE A 268 -11.46 5.41 -6.74
C ILE A 268 -11.10 6.54 -7.71
N HIS A 269 -12.11 6.98 -8.45
CA HIS A 269 -12.02 8.09 -9.40
C HIS A 269 -13.22 9.04 -9.22
N SER A 270 -13.30 10.13 -9.99
CA SER A 270 -14.32 11.16 -9.83
C SER A 270 -15.78 10.70 -9.96
N GLU A 271 -16.02 9.59 -10.64
CA GLU A 271 -17.34 9.01 -10.85
C GLU A 271 -17.66 7.85 -9.90
N SER A 272 -16.71 7.47 -9.03
CA SER A 272 -16.89 6.39 -8.06
C SER A 272 -17.87 6.78 -6.97
N ASN A 273 -18.73 5.83 -6.59
CA ASN A 273 -19.60 5.97 -5.42
C ASN A 273 -19.12 5.01 -4.33
N ILE A 274 -18.49 5.57 -3.29
CA ILE A 274 -17.84 4.78 -2.22
C ILE A 274 -18.85 3.91 -1.48
N GLU A 275 -20.07 4.39 -1.19
CA GLU A 275 -21.10 3.61 -0.50
C GLU A 275 -21.49 2.39 -1.35
N ARG A 276 -21.74 2.61 -2.63
CA ARG A 276 -22.06 1.52 -3.58
C ARG A 276 -20.93 0.50 -3.67
N ILE A 277 -19.68 0.94 -3.71
CA ILE A 277 -18.50 0.06 -3.74
C ILE A 277 -18.43 -0.79 -2.47
N VAL A 278 -18.55 -0.17 -1.29
CA VAL A 278 -18.50 -0.89 -0.01
C VAL A 278 -19.65 -1.88 0.12
N ASP A 279 -20.87 -1.49 -0.27
CA ASP A 279 -22.04 -2.36 -0.22
C ASP A 279 -21.92 -3.53 -1.21
N PHE A 280 -21.35 -3.31 -2.39
CA PHE A 280 -21.08 -4.36 -3.37
C PHE A 280 -20.14 -5.43 -2.78
N PHE A 281 -18.99 -5.07 -2.22
CA PHE A 281 -18.07 -6.06 -1.66
C PHE A 281 -18.65 -6.79 -0.46
N ARG A 282 -19.44 -6.11 0.35
CA ARG A 282 -20.13 -6.74 1.50
C ARG A 282 -21.18 -7.72 1.02
N ALA A 283 -22.02 -7.34 0.06
CA ALA A 283 -23.12 -8.17 -0.44
C ALA A 283 -22.61 -9.39 -1.23
N GLU A 284 -21.63 -9.18 -2.12
CA GLU A 284 -21.18 -10.23 -3.04
C GLU A 284 -20.16 -11.18 -2.42
N PHE A 285 -19.30 -10.68 -1.52
CA PHE A 285 -18.15 -11.43 -1.06
C PHE A 285 -18.02 -11.53 0.46
N ASP A 286 -18.86 -10.86 1.24
CA ASP A 286 -18.72 -10.69 2.70
C ASP A 286 -17.33 -10.13 3.06
N LYS A 287 -16.87 -9.12 2.32
CA LYS A 287 -15.54 -8.52 2.43
C LYS A 287 -15.61 -7.00 2.52
N GLN A 288 -14.53 -6.43 3.03
CA GLN A 288 -14.20 -5.03 2.84
C GLN A 288 -13.15 -4.92 1.73
N THR A 289 -13.14 -3.79 1.03
CA THR A 289 -12.11 -3.47 0.06
C THR A 289 -11.19 -2.39 0.59
N SER A 290 -9.91 -2.43 0.22
CA SER A 290 -9.02 -1.30 0.36
C SER A 290 -9.32 -0.29 -0.73
N LEU A 291 -9.33 0.99 -0.40
CA LEU A 291 -9.55 2.07 -1.37
C LEU A 291 -8.20 2.73 -1.69
N SER A 292 -7.88 2.81 -2.96
CA SER A 292 -6.69 3.49 -3.48
C SER A 292 -7.11 4.67 -4.36
N GLU A 293 -6.44 5.79 -4.21
CA GLU A 293 -6.65 6.95 -5.09
C GLU A 293 -5.92 6.77 -6.42
N LEU A 294 -6.42 7.43 -7.45
CA LEU A 294 -5.69 7.60 -8.70
C LEU A 294 -4.36 8.29 -8.41
N ASN A 295 -3.30 7.78 -8.99
CA ASN A 295 -2.02 8.48 -8.94
C ASN A 295 -2.10 9.74 -9.82
N ASN A 296 -2.35 10.87 -9.19
CA ASN A 296 -2.34 12.19 -9.83
C ASN A 296 -0.92 12.77 -9.83
N SER A 297 0.09 12.04 -10.27
CA SER A 297 1.34 12.69 -10.59
C SER A 297 1.08 13.61 -11.78
N SER A 298 0.64 14.84 -11.48
CA SER A 298 0.64 15.91 -12.47
C SER A 298 2.08 16.07 -12.94
N ILE A 299 2.28 15.69 -14.18
CA ILE A 299 3.47 16.02 -14.95
C ILE A 299 3.50 17.54 -15.15
#